data_d5b2260679ef312dff8fd37f292d69d3
#
_entry.id   d5b2260679ef312dff8fd37f292d69d3
#
_cell.length_a   1.000
_cell.length_b   1.000
_cell.length_c   1.000
_cell.angle_alpha   90.00
_cell.angle_beta   90.00
_cell.angle_gamma   90.00
#
_symmetry.space_group_name_H-M   'P 1'
#
loop_
_entity.id
_entity.type
_entity.pdbx_description
1 polymer ?
#
loop_
_entity_poly.entity_id
_entity_poly.type
_entity_poly.pdbx_seq_one_letter_code
_entity_poly.pdbx_strand_id
1 'polypeptide(L)' 'MYTLTINGATYPKVIHFRTSQSKLGQRIVIEQANGVRHSILISEINKIEIEREDIGCRR' A
#
# COMPACT_ATOMS: atom_id res chain seq x y z
N MET A 1 9.30 2.40 6.53
CA MET A 1 7.89 2.65 6.19
C MET A 1 7.78 3.07 4.73
N TYR A 2 6.57 2.99 4.22
CA TYR A 2 6.31 3.33 2.83
C TYR A 2 5.15 4.28 2.73
N THR A 3 5.14 5.06 1.68
CA THR A 3 3.98 5.84 1.30
C THR A 3 3.50 5.31 -0.04
N LEU A 4 2.28 4.84 -0.08
CA LEU A 4 1.69 4.34 -1.31
C LEU A 4 0.65 5.32 -1.81
N THR A 5 0.71 5.59 -3.10
CA THR A 5 -0.30 6.42 -3.76
C THR A 5 -0.97 5.56 -4.82
N ILE A 6 -2.26 5.36 -4.66
CA ILE A 6 -3.05 4.51 -5.55
C ILE A 6 -4.19 5.35 -6.10
N ASN A 7 -4.20 5.53 -7.43
CA ASN A 7 -5.22 6.32 -8.12
C ASN A 7 -5.37 7.71 -7.53
N GLY A 8 -4.25 8.29 -7.08
CA GLY A 8 -4.27 9.63 -6.53
C GLY A 8 -4.54 9.70 -5.02
N ALA A 9 -4.91 8.59 -4.41
CA ALA A 9 -5.13 8.55 -2.96
C ALA A 9 -3.84 8.13 -2.27
N THR A 10 -3.42 8.90 -1.28
CA THR A 10 -2.15 8.68 -0.59
C THR A 10 -2.38 7.94 0.72
N TYR A 11 -1.59 6.88 0.92
CA TYR A 11 -1.63 6.08 2.13
C TYR A 11 -0.25 6.16 2.79
N PRO A 12 -0.08 7.05 3.78
CA PRO A 12 1.22 7.22 4.42
C PRO A 12 1.46 6.20 5.51
N LYS A 13 2.72 6.09 5.93
CA LYS A 13 3.11 5.25 7.06
C LYS A 13 2.66 3.80 6.90
N VAL A 14 2.85 3.28 5.71
CA VAL A 14 2.53 1.88 5.45
C VAL A 14 3.68 1.02 5.96
N ILE A 15 3.38 0.11 6.87
CA ILE A 15 4.40 -0.78 7.42
C ILE A 15 4.45 -2.10 6.69
N HIS A 16 3.37 -2.44 5.99
CA HIS A 16 3.30 -3.74 5.32
C HIS A 16 2.30 -3.68 4.19
N PHE A 17 2.61 -4.32 3.09
CA PHE A 17 1.66 -4.47 2.00
C PHE A 17 1.94 -5.77 1.27
N ARG A 18 0.88 -6.38 0.76
CA ARG A 18 0.99 -7.65 0.05
C ARG A 18 -0.20 -7.81 -0.88
N THR A 19 -0.11 -8.80 -1.76
CA THR A 19 -1.23 -9.14 -2.63
C THR A 19 -1.92 -10.38 -2.10
N SER A 20 -3.21 -10.47 -2.38
CA SER A 20 -4.03 -11.58 -1.94
C SER A 20 -5.01 -11.93 -3.04
N GLN A 21 -5.29 -13.23 -3.19
CA GLN A 21 -6.23 -13.71 -4.19
C GLN A 21 -7.63 -13.73 -3.59
N SER A 22 -8.60 -13.24 -4.34
CA SER A 22 -9.99 -13.28 -3.91
C SER A 22 -10.86 -13.77 -5.06
N LYS A 23 -12.16 -13.93 -4.80
CA LYS A 23 -13.09 -14.37 -5.82
C LYS A 23 -13.22 -13.36 -6.96
N LEU A 24 -13.01 -12.10 -6.65
CA LEU A 24 -13.11 -11.03 -7.63
C LEU A 24 -11.79 -10.75 -8.34
N GLY A 25 -10.73 -11.46 -7.97
CA GLY A 25 -9.42 -11.24 -8.53
C GLY A 25 -8.42 -10.95 -7.45
N GLN A 26 -7.27 -10.44 -7.85
CA GLN A 26 -6.23 -10.12 -6.88
C GLN A 26 -6.48 -8.78 -6.21
N ARG A 27 -6.12 -8.71 -4.94
CA ARG A 27 -6.22 -7.49 -4.17
C ARG A 27 -4.87 -7.15 -3.60
N ILE A 28 -4.65 -5.86 -3.40
CA ILE A 28 -3.51 -5.42 -2.60
C ILE A 28 -4.04 -5.06 -1.22
N VAL A 29 -3.37 -5.59 -0.20
CA VAL A 29 -3.73 -5.32 1.19
C VAL A 29 -2.62 -4.47 1.79
N ILE A 30 -2.99 -3.33 2.33
CA ILE A 30 -2.06 -2.36 2.88
C ILE A 30 -2.34 -2.22 4.36
N GLU A 31 -1.29 -2.27 5.17
CA GLU A 31 -1.43 -2.07 6.61
C GLU A 31 -0.60 -0.86 7.02
N GLN A 32 -1.23 0.07 7.71
CA GLN A 32 -0.59 1.29 8.18
C GLN A 32 -0.16 1.15 9.64
N ALA A 33 0.74 2.03 10.06
CA ALA A 33 1.30 1.97 11.41
C ALA A 33 0.25 2.09 12.50
N ASN A 34 -0.87 2.75 12.22
CA ASN A 34 -1.95 2.90 13.19
C ASN A 34 -2.86 1.69 13.26
N GLY A 35 -2.56 0.63 12.53
CA GLY A 35 -3.36 -0.59 12.53
C GLY A 35 -4.48 -0.62 11.50
N VAL A 36 -4.67 0.47 10.78
CA VAL A 36 -5.69 0.53 9.74
C VAL A 36 -5.25 -0.28 8.53
N ARG A 37 -6.18 -1.03 7.96
CA ARG A 37 -5.93 -1.84 6.78
C ARG A 37 -6.82 -1.40 5.64
N HIS A 38 -6.29 -1.48 4.44
CA HIS A 38 -7.02 -1.17 3.23
C HIS A 38 -6.88 -2.33 2.27
N SER A 39 -7.95 -2.64 1.55
CA SER A 39 -7.94 -3.71 0.55
C SER A 39 -8.52 -3.16 -0.74
N ILE A 40 -7.76 -3.23 -1.81
CA ILE A 40 -8.13 -2.63 -3.08
C ILE A 40 -7.94 -3.67 -4.17
N LEU A 41 -8.96 -3.83 -5.03
CA LEU A 41 -8.84 -4.73 -6.17
C LEU A 41 -7.79 -4.20 -7.14
N ILE A 42 -6.88 -5.05 -7.54
CA ILE A 42 -5.81 -4.65 -8.45
C ILE A 42 -6.39 -4.23 -9.80
N SER A 43 -7.48 -4.85 -10.22
CA SER A 43 -8.10 -4.49 -11.50
C SER A 43 -8.65 -3.07 -11.50
N GLU A 44 -8.86 -2.49 -10.33
CA GLU A 44 -9.33 -1.10 -10.22
C GLU A 44 -8.20 -0.11 -10.11
N ILE A 45 -6.97 -0.59 -10.03
CA ILE A 45 -5.83 0.29 -9.89
C ILE A 45 -5.34 0.71 -11.27
N ASN A 46 -5.39 2.00 -11.54
CA ASN A 46 -4.88 2.56 -12.79
C ASN A 46 -3.43 2.99 -12.63
N LYS A 47 -3.09 3.46 -11.45
CA LYS A 47 -1.74 3.94 -11.19
C LYS A 47 -1.40 3.69 -9.74
N ILE A 48 -0.20 3.18 -9.51
CA ILE A 48 0.30 2.96 -8.16
C ILE A 48 1.73 3.46 -8.08
N GLU A 49 2.03 4.17 -7.00
CA GLU A 49 3.37 4.66 -6.72
C GLU A 49 3.74 4.25 -5.32
N ILE A 50 4.96 3.77 -5.16
CA ILE A 50 5.47 3.34 -3.86
C ILE A 50 6.71 4.15 -3.56
N GLU A 51 6.67 4.85 -2.44
CA GLU A 51 7.80 5.64 -2.00
C GLU A 51 8.27 5.09 -0.66
N ARG A 52 9.55 4.82 -0.58
CA ARG A 52 10.13 4.28 0.62
C ARG A 52 10.71 5.40 1.46
N GLU A 53 10.37 5.40 2.73
CA GLU A 53 10.90 6.36 3.67
C GLU A 53 11.86 5.67 4.62
N ASP A 54 13.12 6.04 4.55
CA ASP A 54 14.14 5.50 5.44
C ASP A 54 14.52 6.57 6.44
N ILE A 55 13.83 6.56 7.54
CA ILE A 55 14.08 7.55 8.56
C ILE A 55 15.20 7.07 9.47
N GLY A 56 16.21 7.89 9.64
CA GLY A 56 17.29 7.62 10.55
C GLY A 56 18.28 6.60 10.06
N CYS A 57 18.25 6.37 8.81
CA CYS A 57 19.17 5.44 8.24
C CYS A 57 20.33 6.12 7.65
N ARG A 58 21.20 6.01 7.92
CA ARG A 58 22.11 6.48 7.17
C ARG A 58 23.22 5.77 6.97
N ARG A 59 23.24 5.43 6.47
CA ARG A 59 24.03 4.67 6.43
C ARG A 59 24.76 4.60 6.24
#